data_e555bec9c3d9b9fd404180f9c59ebf74
#
_entry.id   e555bec9c3d9b9fd404180f9c59ebf74
#
_cell.length_a   1.000
_cell.length_b   1.000
_cell.length_c   1.000
_cell.angle_alpha   90.00
_cell.angle_beta   90.00
_cell.angle_gamma   90.00
#
_symmetry.space_group_name_H-M   'P 1'
#
loop_
_entity.id
_entity.type
_entity.pdbx_description
1 polymer ?
#
loop_
_entity_poly.entity_id
_entity_poly.type
_entity_poly.pdbx_seq_one_letter_code
_entity_poly.pdbx_strand_id
1 'polypeptide(L)'
;MEIICFGDSITRGYDVRFGLGWVELCDASMEQVQFENHGVDGLSVQGLINNLEYWGSDKKYDDTRYICIMCGTNDILQGRHSQYVYEKLVKACTIAAEKGHVIIGLEPQIDGDMDGLNTVLVEVNEKLRHYGMTKGYSVVDFYSVLHDADDMGQIVFAGEVHPNERGYRLMAYKALEIFTRL
;
A
#
# COMPACT_ATOMS: atom_id res chain seq x y z
N MET A 1 12.79 -0.70 15.86
CA MET A 1 11.53 -0.44 15.13
C MET A 1 11.47 -1.39 13.95
N GLU A 2 10.33 -2.00 13.68
CA GLU A 2 10.09 -2.81 12.50
C GLU A 2 8.91 -2.24 11.70
N ILE A 3 9.01 -2.27 10.38
CA ILE A 3 7.94 -1.86 9.45
C ILE A 3 7.63 -3.05 8.53
N ILE A 4 6.41 -3.53 8.62
CA ILE A 4 5.95 -4.71 7.88
C ILE A 4 4.93 -4.27 6.85
N CYS A 5 5.22 -4.49 5.58
CA CYS A 5 4.41 -4.02 4.47
C CYS A 5 3.62 -5.17 3.86
N PHE A 6 2.29 -5.15 4.04
CA PHE A 6 1.36 -6.10 3.43
C PHE A 6 0.67 -5.46 2.23
N GLY A 7 0.59 -6.19 1.15
CA GLY A 7 -0.10 -5.73 -0.05
C GLY A 7 0.01 -6.68 -1.23
N ASP A 8 -0.30 -6.18 -2.39
CA ASP A 8 -0.28 -6.93 -3.65
C ASP A 8 1.05 -6.82 -4.41
N SER A 9 1.02 -6.94 -5.73
CA SER A 9 2.18 -6.85 -6.62
C SER A 9 2.90 -5.50 -6.55
N ILE A 10 2.17 -4.41 -6.28
CA ILE A 10 2.78 -3.08 -6.14
C ILE A 10 3.60 -3.00 -4.86
N THR A 11 3.13 -3.60 -3.76
CA THR A 11 3.93 -3.71 -2.53
C THR A 11 5.14 -4.61 -2.75
N ARG A 12 4.98 -5.72 -3.50
CA ARG A 12 6.08 -6.64 -3.82
C ARG A 12 7.18 -6.00 -4.69
N GLY A 13 6.88 -4.95 -5.44
CA GLY A 13 7.82 -4.36 -6.39
C GLY A 13 7.84 -5.11 -7.73
N TYR A 14 6.67 -5.46 -8.27
CA TYR A 14 6.53 -6.12 -9.58
C TYR A 14 6.97 -5.21 -10.73
N ASP A 15 7.42 -5.80 -11.85
CA ASP A 15 7.92 -5.13 -13.06
C ASP A 15 9.23 -4.32 -12.91
N VAL A 16 9.91 -4.42 -11.78
CA VAL A 16 11.25 -3.83 -11.60
C VAL A 16 12.25 -4.88 -11.12
N ARG A 17 13.54 -4.57 -11.25
CA ARG A 17 14.60 -5.44 -10.73
C ARG A 17 14.48 -5.56 -9.22
N PHE A 18 14.84 -6.71 -8.69
CA PHE A 18 14.90 -6.95 -7.24
C PHE A 18 15.70 -5.83 -6.53
N GLY A 19 15.15 -5.34 -5.44
CA GLY A 19 15.75 -4.24 -4.68
C GLY A 19 15.34 -2.83 -5.15
N LEU A 20 14.49 -2.72 -6.18
CA LEU A 20 14.01 -1.44 -6.71
C LEU A 20 12.51 -1.19 -6.47
N GLY A 21 11.82 -2.07 -5.75
CA GLY A 21 10.49 -1.81 -5.21
C GLY A 21 10.55 -0.75 -4.11
N TRP A 22 9.41 -0.11 -3.83
CA TRP A 22 9.37 0.99 -2.86
C TRP A 22 9.73 0.55 -1.43
N VAL A 23 9.39 -0.68 -1.03
CA VAL A 23 9.73 -1.22 0.30
C VAL A 23 11.24 -1.39 0.44
N GLU A 24 11.88 -2.03 -0.56
CA GLU A 24 13.32 -2.26 -0.58
C GLU A 24 14.12 -0.95 -0.65
N LEU A 25 13.59 0.06 -1.36
CA LEU A 25 14.19 1.40 -1.39
C LEU A 25 14.09 2.10 -0.03
N CYS A 26 12.99 1.91 0.71
CA CYS A 26 12.86 2.41 2.08
C CYS A 26 13.83 1.69 3.02
N ASP A 27 13.92 0.36 2.95
CA ASP A 27 14.86 -0.47 3.73
C ASP A 27 16.30 0.01 3.52
N ALA A 28 16.72 0.18 2.29
CA ALA A 28 18.05 0.70 1.95
C ALA A 28 18.32 2.13 2.46
N SER A 29 17.27 2.89 2.80
CA SER A 29 17.35 4.29 3.24
C SER A 29 17.30 4.46 4.76
N MET A 30 16.94 3.42 5.53
CA MET A 30 16.69 3.48 6.98
C MET A 30 17.44 2.36 7.72
N GLU A 31 18.77 2.46 7.84
CA GLU A 31 19.68 1.41 8.38
C GLU A 31 19.31 0.85 9.77
N GLN A 32 18.56 1.60 10.58
CA GLN A 32 18.20 1.19 11.95
C GLN A 32 16.75 0.66 12.05
N VAL A 33 16.07 0.49 10.93
CA VAL A 33 14.71 -0.01 10.84
C VAL A 33 14.72 -1.33 10.09
N GLN A 34 14.05 -2.33 10.63
CA GLN A 34 13.88 -3.60 9.96
C GLN A 34 12.61 -3.52 9.09
N PHE A 35 12.74 -3.83 7.81
CA PHE A 35 11.61 -3.93 6.90
C PHE A 35 11.29 -5.39 6.55
N GLU A 36 10.00 -5.71 6.49
CA GLU A 36 9.51 -6.97 5.93
C GLU A 36 8.54 -6.67 4.78
N ASN A 37 8.80 -7.23 3.60
CA ASN A 37 7.93 -7.12 2.45
C ASN A 37 7.07 -8.38 2.29
N HIS A 38 5.78 -8.26 2.60
CA HIS A 38 4.76 -9.30 2.45
C HIS A 38 3.83 -9.04 1.24
N GLY A 39 4.34 -8.38 0.22
CA GLY A 39 3.63 -8.18 -1.05
C GLY A 39 3.48 -9.50 -1.83
N VAL A 40 2.30 -9.76 -2.37
CA VAL A 40 1.96 -10.97 -3.13
C VAL A 40 1.25 -10.60 -4.44
N ASP A 41 1.76 -11.10 -5.56
CA ASP A 41 1.18 -10.82 -6.88
C ASP A 41 -0.27 -11.27 -6.97
N GLY A 42 -1.13 -10.39 -7.50
CA GLY A 42 -2.54 -10.69 -7.69
C GLY A 42 -3.36 -10.80 -6.40
N LEU A 43 -2.81 -10.38 -5.25
CA LEU A 43 -3.48 -10.52 -3.96
C LEU A 43 -4.78 -9.73 -3.92
N SER A 44 -5.88 -10.39 -3.55
CA SER A 44 -7.14 -9.75 -3.23
C SER A 44 -7.18 -9.28 -1.78
N VAL A 45 -8.09 -8.35 -1.46
CA VAL A 45 -8.31 -7.88 -0.08
C VAL A 45 -8.71 -9.01 0.88
N GLN A 46 -9.35 -10.08 0.39
CA GLN A 46 -9.63 -11.27 1.22
C GLN A 46 -8.35 -12.09 1.45
N GLY A 47 -7.50 -12.22 0.44
CA GLY A 47 -6.19 -12.86 0.57
C GLY A 47 -5.29 -12.12 1.56
N LEU A 48 -5.30 -10.78 1.51
CA LEU A 48 -4.60 -9.92 2.47
C LEU A 48 -5.02 -10.22 3.91
N ILE A 49 -6.35 -10.30 4.18
CA ILE A 49 -6.87 -10.64 5.52
C ILE A 49 -6.31 -12.00 5.98
N ASN A 50 -6.37 -13.02 5.12
CA ASN A 50 -5.89 -14.36 5.45
C ASN A 50 -4.37 -14.35 5.75
N ASN A 51 -3.58 -13.60 4.99
CA ASN A 51 -2.14 -13.45 5.21
C ASN A 51 -1.84 -12.76 6.55
N LEU A 52 -2.57 -11.70 6.89
CA LEU A 52 -2.44 -11.01 8.18
C LEU A 52 -2.84 -11.92 9.36
N GLU A 53 -3.94 -12.66 9.25
CA GLU A 53 -4.38 -13.59 10.29
C GLU A 53 -3.34 -14.71 10.50
N TYR A 54 -2.78 -15.27 9.41
CA TYR A 54 -1.74 -16.30 9.48
C TYR A 54 -0.45 -15.76 10.10
N TRP A 55 0.07 -14.63 9.59
CA TRP A 55 1.28 -13.99 10.08
C TRP A 55 1.15 -13.56 11.56
N GLY A 56 -0.01 -13.04 11.94
CA GLY A 56 -0.30 -12.56 13.29
C GLY A 56 -0.71 -13.62 14.29
N SER A 57 -0.85 -14.90 13.88
CA SER A 57 -1.45 -15.95 14.71
C SER A 57 -0.75 -16.19 16.03
N ASP A 58 0.58 -16.02 16.10
CA ASP A 58 1.41 -16.17 17.29
C ASP A 58 1.98 -14.84 17.82
N LYS A 59 1.65 -13.71 17.18
CA LYS A 59 2.22 -12.40 17.53
C LYS A 59 1.34 -11.66 18.53
N LYS A 60 2.01 -11.06 19.52
CA LYS A 60 1.39 -10.09 20.42
C LYS A 60 1.59 -8.68 19.91
N TYR A 61 0.81 -7.75 20.44
CA TYR A 61 1.03 -6.33 20.18
C TYR A 61 2.44 -5.90 20.58
N ASP A 62 3.07 -5.11 19.71
CA ASP A 62 4.39 -4.52 19.92
C ASP A 62 4.35 -3.05 19.50
N ASP A 63 4.68 -2.14 20.41
CA ASP A 63 4.65 -0.68 20.18
C ASP A 63 5.82 -0.16 19.33
N THR A 64 6.77 -1.02 19.01
CA THR A 64 7.85 -0.73 18.05
C THR A 64 7.56 -1.25 16.65
N ARG A 65 6.41 -1.90 16.46
CA ARG A 65 5.97 -2.49 15.19
C ARG A 65 4.96 -1.62 14.48
N TYR A 66 5.23 -1.38 13.21
CA TYR A 66 4.34 -0.67 12.27
C TYR A 66 3.93 -1.59 11.14
N ILE A 67 2.65 -1.63 10.83
CA ILE A 67 2.09 -2.50 9.79
C ILE A 67 1.46 -1.62 8.73
N CYS A 68 2.12 -1.56 7.57
CA CYS A 68 1.65 -0.83 6.41
C CYS A 68 0.77 -1.73 5.54
N ILE A 69 -0.44 -1.27 5.23
CA ILE A 69 -1.42 -2.00 4.44
C ILE A 69 -1.74 -1.21 3.17
N MET A 70 -1.51 -1.83 1.99
CA MET A 70 -1.86 -1.28 0.69
C MET A 70 -2.32 -2.42 -0.22
N CYS A 71 -3.60 -2.47 -0.58
CA CYS A 71 -4.19 -3.51 -1.41
C CYS A 71 -5.58 -3.06 -1.90
N GLY A 72 -6.04 -3.64 -3.01
CA GLY A 72 -7.40 -3.43 -3.50
C GLY A 72 -7.51 -3.30 -5.00
N THR A 73 -6.43 -2.93 -5.68
CA THR A 73 -6.41 -2.77 -7.15
C THR A 73 -6.87 -4.04 -7.86
N ASN A 74 -6.44 -5.23 -7.43
CA ASN A 74 -6.87 -6.50 -8.04
C ASN A 74 -8.37 -6.77 -7.90
N ASP A 75 -8.97 -6.39 -6.78
CA ASP A 75 -10.41 -6.53 -6.57
C ASP A 75 -11.19 -5.56 -7.49
N ILE A 76 -10.71 -4.33 -7.65
CA ILE A 76 -11.29 -3.33 -8.53
C ILE A 76 -11.21 -3.80 -10.00
N LEU A 77 -10.05 -4.30 -10.44
CA LEU A 77 -9.85 -4.89 -11.77
C LEU A 77 -10.79 -6.09 -12.03
N GLN A 78 -11.19 -6.80 -10.98
CA GLN A 78 -12.17 -7.89 -11.04
C GLN A 78 -13.64 -7.42 -10.93
N GLY A 79 -13.89 -6.10 -10.95
CA GLY A 79 -15.22 -5.53 -10.91
C GLY A 79 -15.85 -5.46 -9.51
N ARG A 80 -15.06 -5.53 -8.44
CA ARG A 80 -15.58 -5.31 -7.09
C ARG A 80 -15.86 -3.81 -6.89
N HIS A 81 -16.99 -3.50 -6.26
CA HIS A 81 -17.37 -2.11 -5.94
C HIS A 81 -16.60 -1.58 -4.71
N SER A 82 -16.48 -0.27 -4.63
CA SER A 82 -15.72 0.46 -3.59
C SER A 82 -16.06 0.06 -2.16
N GLN A 83 -17.34 -0.14 -1.85
CA GLN A 83 -17.79 -0.48 -0.50
C GLN A 83 -17.24 -1.84 -0.04
N TYR A 84 -17.23 -2.85 -0.92
CA TYR A 84 -16.67 -4.16 -0.61
C TYR A 84 -15.17 -4.06 -0.29
N VAL A 85 -14.40 -3.38 -1.15
CA VAL A 85 -12.95 -3.23 -0.98
C VAL A 85 -12.64 -2.48 0.32
N TYR A 86 -13.33 -1.37 0.56
CA TYR A 86 -13.18 -0.58 1.77
C TYR A 86 -13.46 -1.37 3.05
N GLU A 87 -14.59 -2.09 3.13
CA GLU A 87 -14.95 -2.89 4.31
C GLU A 87 -13.90 -3.96 4.63
N LYS A 88 -13.36 -4.61 3.59
CA LYS A 88 -12.28 -5.60 3.76
C LYS A 88 -10.99 -4.96 4.24
N LEU A 89 -10.61 -3.79 3.71
CA LEU A 89 -9.42 -3.07 4.17
C LEU A 89 -9.57 -2.54 5.61
N VAL A 90 -10.75 -2.08 6.00
CA VAL A 90 -11.04 -1.75 7.41
C VAL A 90 -10.88 -2.97 8.32
N LYS A 91 -11.35 -4.16 7.88
CA LYS A 91 -11.12 -5.39 8.63
C LYS A 91 -9.63 -5.73 8.73
N ALA A 92 -8.87 -5.60 7.63
CA ALA A 92 -7.42 -5.82 7.63
C ALA A 92 -6.71 -4.87 8.62
N CYS A 93 -7.04 -3.57 8.60
CA CYS A 93 -6.52 -2.59 9.56
C CYS A 93 -6.86 -2.96 11.01
N THR A 94 -8.06 -3.49 11.27
CA THR A 94 -8.48 -3.91 12.61
C THR A 94 -7.61 -5.07 13.11
N ILE A 95 -7.34 -6.06 12.26
CA ILE A 95 -6.46 -7.20 12.60
C ILE A 95 -5.02 -6.71 12.86
N ALA A 96 -4.52 -5.83 12.00
CA ALA A 96 -3.18 -5.27 12.15
C ALA A 96 -3.04 -4.45 13.44
N ALA A 97 -4.05 -3.67 13.83
CA ALA A 97 -4.05 -2.87 15.05
C ALA A 97 -3.94 -3.69 16.34
N GLU A 98 -4.28 -4.97 16.30
CA GLU A 98 -4.04 -5.90 17.43
C GLU A 98 -2.57 -6.30 17.57
N LYS A 99 -1.74 -6.01 16.58
CA LYS A 99 -0.34 -6.47 16.50
C LYS A 99 0.69 -5.34 16.52
N GLY A 100 0.28 -4.10 16.18
CA GLY A 100 1.16 -2.94 16.11
C GLY A 100 0.42 -1.68 15.64
N HIS A 101 1.17 -0.63 15.34
CA HIS A 101 0.64 0.59 14.77
C HIS A 101 0.29 0.40 13.29
N VAL A 102 -0.84 0.91 12.86
CA VAL A 102 -1.31 0.78 11.47
C VAL A 102 -0.87 1.98 10.65
N ILE A 103 -0.38 1.70 9.45
CA ILE A 103 -0.15 2.66 8.37
C ILE A 103 -1.01 2.24 7.18
N ILE A 104 -1.73 3.19 6.58
CA ILE A 104 -2.54 2.94 5.39
C ILE A 104 -1.82 3.50 4.17
N GLY A 105 -1.50 2.66 3.19
CA GLY A 105 -1.09 3.07 1.86
C GLY A 105 -2.32 3.26 0.97
N LEU A 106 -2.46 4.42 0.34
CA LEU A 106 -3.48 4.65 -0.68
C LEU A 106 -2.97 4.16 -2.02
N GLU A 107 -3.71 3.26 -2.66
CA GLU A 107 -3.32 2.63 -3.92
C GLU A 107 -3.08 3.66 -5.03
N PRO A 108 -2.01 3.49 -5.84
CA PRO A 108 -1.79 4.28 -7.04
C PRO A 108 -2.91 4.15 -8.06
N GLN A 109 -2.99 5.11 -8.98
CA GLN A 109 -3.92 5.04 -10.10
C GLN A 109 -3.62 3.86 -11.04
N ILE A 110 -4.62 3.45 -11.80
CA ILE A 110 -4.51 2.57 -12.95
C ILE A 110 -4.22 3.47 -14.16
N ASP A 111 -3.08 3.27 -14.82
CA ASP A 111 -2.66 4.08 -15.96
C ASP A 111 -3.52 3.77 -17.19
N GLY A 112 -3.87 4.81 -17.95
CA GLY A 112 -4.69 4.66 -19.17
C GLY A 112 -6.10 4.11 -18.92
N ASP A 113 -6.66 4.28 -17.73
CA ASP A 113 -7.98 3.77 -17.33
C ASP A 113 -9.11 4.30 -18.23
N MET A 114 -9.55 3.47 -19.17
CA MET A 114 -10.68 3.77 -20.04
C MET A 114 -12.03 3.26 -19.52
N ASP A 115 -12.03 2.40 -18.50
CA ASP A 115 -13.22 1.74 -17.96
C ASP A 115 -13.79 2.42 -16.70
N GLY A 116 -13.16 3.50 -16.25
CA GLY A 116 -13.58 4.25 -15.07
C GLY A 116 -13.24 3.57 -13.73
N LEU A 117 -12.31 2.63 -13.73
CA LEU A 117 -11.87 1.91 -12.54
C LEU A 117 -11.22 2.84 -11.51
N ASN A 118 -10.53 3.90 -11.99
CA ASN A 118 -9.98 4.93 -11.13
C ASN A 118 -11.05 5.68 -10.33
N THR A 119 -12.29 5.78 -10.83
CA THR A 119 -13.40 6.34 -10.04
C THR A 119 -13.67 5.50 -8.79
N VAL A 120 -13.66 4.18 -8.94
CA VAL A 120 -13.84 3.24 -7.82
C VAL A 120 -12.65 3.30 -6.87
N LEU A 121 -11.43 3.34 -7.42
CA LEU A 121 -10.18 3.40 -6.65
C LEU A 121 -10.08 4.69 -5.83
N VAL A 122 -10.40 5.83 -6.43
CA VAL A 122 -10.43 7.13 -5.73
C VAL A 122 -11.45 7.11 -4.59
N GLU A 123 -12.64 6.54 -4.81
CA GLU A 123 -13.66 6.42 -3.77
C GLU A 123 -13.16 5.56 -2.59
N VAL A 124 -12.44 4.46 -2.86
CA VAL A 124 -11.82 3.62 -1.81
C VAL A 124 -10.75 4.42 -1.06
N ASN A 125 -9.84 5.08 -1.79
CA ASN A 125 -8.76 5.87 -1.22
C ASN A 125 -9.28 6.99 -0.31
N GLU A 126 -10.33 7.71 -0.72
CA GLU A 126 -10.93 8.78 0.08
C GLU A 126 -11.59 8.24 1.37
N LYS A 127 -12.30 7.12 1.28
CA LYS A 127 -12.86 6.44 2.46
C LYS A 127 -11.76 5.99 3.42
N LEU A 128 -10.65 5.43 2.91
CA LEU A 128 -9.51 4.99 3.72
C LEU A 128 -8.77 6.18 4.35
N ARG A 129 -8.60 7.28 3.63
CA ARG A 129 -8.03 8.52 4.16
C ARG A 129 -8.84 9.02 5.35
N HIS A 130 -10.16 9.12 5.20
CA HIS A 130 -11.06 9.54 6.28
C HIS A 130 -11.01 8.56 7.48
N TYR A 131 -11.00 7.26 7.20
CA TYR A 131 -10.89 6.23 8.24
C TYR A 131 -9.56 6.35 9.01
N GLY A 132 -8.44 6.50 8.30
CA GLY A 132 -7.13 6.71 8.92
C GLY A 132 -7.11 7.94 9.83
N MET A 133 -7.62 9.07 9.36
CA MET A 133 -7.75 10.30 10.17
C MET A 133 -8.59 10.06 11.43
N THR A 134 -9.72 9.37 11.31
CA THR A 134 -10.63 9.08 12.44
C THR A 134 -9.96 8.17 13.48
N LYS A 135 -9.10 7.25 13.05
CA LYS A 135 -8.39 6.28 13.92
C LYS A 135 -7.04 6.80 14.42
N GLY A 136 -6.56 7.93 13.89
CA GLY A 136 -5.21 8.43 14.18
C GLY A 136 -4.11 7.57 13.51
N TYR A 137 -4.42 6.86 12.44
CA TYR A 137 -3.45 6.09 11.67
C TYR A 137 -2.69 7.00 10.70
N SER A 138 -1.41 6.71 10.50
CA SER A 138 -0.63 7.34 9.44
C SER A 138 -1.14 6.91 8.06
N VAL A 139 -1.17 7.84 7.11
CA VAL A 139 -1.61 7.57 5.73
C VAL A 139 -0.50 7.97 4.76
N VAL A 140 -0.06 7.03 3.92
CA VAL A 140 0.88 7.28 2.82
C VAL A 140 0.09 7.40 1.52
N ASP A 141 0.12 8.57 0.92
CA ASP A 141 -0.64 8.87 -0.29
C ASP A 141 0.19 8.58 -1.55
N PHE A 142 0.22 7.30 -1.94
CA PHE A 142 0.88 6.88 -3.17
C PHE A 142 0.10 7.30 -4.42
N TYR A 143 -1.23 7.46 -4.31
CA TYR A 143 -2.05 7.93 -5.42
C TYR A 143 -1.59 9.30 -5.89
N SER A 144 -1.60 10.30 -5.00
CA SER A 144 -1.29 11.67 -5.37
C SER A 144 0.11 11.81 -5.95
N VAL A 145 1.13 11.13 -5.39
CA VAL A 145 2.50 11.30 -5.86
C VAL A 145 2.72 10.75 -7.28
N LEU A 146 2.05 9.66 -7.67
CA LEU A 146 2.15 9.12 -9.02
C LEU A 146 1.24 9.87 -10.00
N HIS A 147 0.03 10.24 -9.57
CA HIS A 147 -0.91 11.02 -10.37
C HIS A 147 -0.32 12.39 -10.75
N ASP A 148 0.21 13.13 -9.79
CA ASP A 148 0.82 14.43 -10.05
C ASP A 148 2.03 14.35 -10.99
N ALA A 149 2.86 13.28 -10.85
CA ALA A 149 3.99 13.06 -11.72
C ALA A 149 3.56 12.72 -13.16
N ASP A 150 2.52 11.91 -13.31
CA ASP A 150 1.93 11.55 -14.60
C ASP A 150 1.28 12.76 -15.28
N ASP A 151 0.52 13.56 -14.57
CA ASP A 151 -0.07 14.82 -15.05
C ASP A 151 0.99 15.82 -15.53
N MET A 152 2.20 15.77 -14.96
CA MET A 152 3.36 16.54 -15.42
C MET A 152 4.06 15.90 -16.64
N GLY A 153 3.49 14.84 -17.22
CA GLY A 153 4.04 14.12 -18.38
C GLY A 153 5.23 13.22 -18.06
N GLN A 154 5.39 12.80 -16.81
CA GLN A 154 6.43 11.87 -16.43
C GLN A 154 5.93 10.44 -16.60
N ILE A 155 6.69 9.60 -17.30
CA ILE A 155 6.38 8.16 -17.40
C ILE A 155 6.76 7.50 -16.07
N VAL A 156 5.76 7.12 -15.29
CA VAL A 156 5.92 6.51 -13.95
C VAL A 156 5.38 5.08 -13.87
N PHE A 157 4.71 4.60 -14.91
CA PHE A 157 4.20 3.23 -15.02
C PHE A 157 4.98 2.42 -16.06
N ALA A 158 5.10 1.11 -15.84
CA ALA A 158 5.68 0.14 -16.78
C ALA A 158 4.61 -0.46 -17.71
N GLY A 159 3.34 -0.36 -17.32
CA GLY A 159 2.15 -0.83 -18.00
C GLY A 159 0.94 -0.17 -17.36
N GLU A 160 -0.21 -0.81 -17.44
CA GLU A 160 -1.48 -0.22 -16.98
C GLU A 160 -1.61 -0.12 -15.45
N VAL A 161 -0.88 -0.94 -14.69
CA VAL A 161 -1.09 -1.08 -13.23
C VAL A 161 0.19 -0.84 -12.42
N HIS A 162 1.32 -1.33 -12.93
CA HIS A 162 2.54 -1.38 -12.13
C HIS A 162 3.42 -0.15 -12.34
N PRO A 163 3.89 0.50 -11.26
CA PRO A 163 4.89 1.54 -11.37
C PRO A 163 6.19 1.01 -11.98
N ASN A 164 6.88 1.84 -12.77
CA ASN A 164 8.24 1.56 -13.20
C ASN A 164 9.26 1.95 -12.11
N GLU A 165 10.57 1.79 -12.36
CA GLU A 165 11.61 2.15 -11.40
C GLU A 165 11.52 3.59 -10.89
N ARG A 166 11.07 4.54 -11.74
CA ARG A 166 10.86 5.92 -11.35
C ARG A 166 9.64 6.06 -10.43
N GLY A 167 8.53 5.42 -10.78
CA GLY A 167 7.31 5.41 -9.96
C GLY A 167 7.59 4.84 -8.57
N TYR A 168 8.28 3.71 -8.48
CA TYR A 168 8.65 3.13 -7.17
C TYR A 168 9.58 4.03 -6.34
N ARG A 169 10.50 4.79 -6.98
CA ARG A 169 11.30 5.79 -6.25
C ARG A 169 10.43 6.91 -5.68
N LEU A 170 9.45 7.40 -6.44
CA LEU A 170 8.51 8.42 -5.94
C LEU A 170 7.68 7.88 -4.78
N MET A 171 7.21 6.64 -4.87
CA MET A 171 6.52 5.97 -3.78
C MET A 171 7.41 5.85 -2.54
N ALA A 172 8.66 5.42 -2.70
CA ALA A 172 9.61 5.31 -1.59
C ALA A 172 9.85 6.67 -0.92
N TYR A 173 10.07 7.74 -1.68
CA TYR A 173 10.19 9.10 -1.12
C TYR A 173 8.95 9.50 -0.32
N LYS A 174 7.76 9.19 -0.85
CA LYS A 174 6.50 9.49 -0.17
C LYS A 174 6.34 8.71 1.13
N ALA A 175 6.71 7.43 1.14
CA ALA A 175 6.69 6.60 2.33
C ALA A 175 7.68 7.09 3.40
N LEU A 176 8.90 7.46 2.99
CA LEU A 176 9.94 7.99 3.88
C LEU A 176 9.53 9.29 4.56
N GLU A 177 8.70 10.15 3.94
CA GLU A 177 8.15 11.35 4.60
C GLU A 177 7.35 11.00 5.88
N ILE A 178 6.75 9.82 5.93
CA ILE A 178 5.99 9.31 7.08
C ILE A 178 6.90 8.49 7.98
N PHE A 179 7.63 7.51 7.44
CA PHE A 179 8.39 6.53 8.21
C PHE A 179 9.52 7.15 9.05
N THR A 180 10.12 8.24 8.58
CA THR A 180 11.16 8.97 9.33
C THR A 180 10.63 9.77 10.52
N ARG A 181 9.30 9.84 10.69
CA ARG A 181 8.64 10.56 11.81
C ARG A 181 7.98 9.64 12.83
N LEU A 182 8.04 8.31 12.59
CA LEU A 182 7.53 7.29 13.52
C LEU A 182 8.51 7.05 14.68
#